data_b8ebca72da095fabd715a08309fa0822
#
_entry.id   b8ebca72da095fabd715a08309fa0822
#
_cell.length_a   1.000
_cell.length_b   1.000
_cell.length_c   1.000
_cell.angle_alpha   90.00
_cell.angle_beta   90.00
_cell.angle_gamma   90.00
#
_symmetry.space_group_name_H-M   'P 1'
#
loop_
_entity.id
_entity.type
_entity.pdbx_description
1 polymer ?
#
loop_
_entity_poly.entity_id
_entity_poly.type
_entity_poly.pdbx_seq_one_letter_code
_entity_poly.pdbx_strand_id
1 'polypeptide(L)'
;MEQILKAARLEKAELNDEELALINRQTLRPLTAGEVFTFRLAACDNQVDRDFERFTEATLAEMAERFVGLPVLRDHRWSSETQTARVYAGSVESSGDGTQRLVLRCYMPRTEQTAPIIAAIESGILRECSVGLAVKRALCSICGANQRETLCKHIQGLEYDGRVCHMDLDGVADAYEISLVAVPAQPEAGVIKSKRYGGQEPPPESHPSGGAPGEDTAWQDEALLELEKNRF
;
A
#
# COMPACT_ATOMS: atom_id res chain seq x y z
N MET A 1 -15.90 -27.99 2.80
CA MET A 1 -15.58 -26.70 2.14
C MET A 1 -14.29 -26.91 1.37
N GLU A 2 -14.38 -26.87 0.07
CA GLU A 2 -13.27 -27.10 -0.85
C GLU A 2 -12.42 -25.81 -0.92
N GLN A 3 -11.16 -25.89 -0.47
CA GLN A 3 -10.21 -24.77 -0.63
C GLN A 3 -9.78 -24.69 -2.09
N ILE A 4 -10.20 -23.64 -2.79
CA ILE A 4 -9.73 -23.34 -4.13
C ILE A 4 -8.36 -22.64 -4.02
N LEU A 5 -7.29 -23.43 -4.04
CA LEU A 5 -5.92 -22.92 -4.19
C LEU A 5 -5.70 -22.48 -5.63
N LYS A 6 -5.79 -21.17 -5.91
CA LYS A 6 -5.38 -20.59 -7.19
C LYS A 6 -3.87 -20.37 -7.19
N ALA A 7 -3.12 -21.27 -7.80
CA ALA A 7 -1.71 -21.09 -8.09
C ALA A 7 -1.53 -19.88 -9.04
N ALA A 8 -0.93 -18.81 -8.55
CA ALA A 8 -0.56 -17.66 -9.36
C ALA A 8 0.76 -17.97 -10.10
N ARG A 9 0.73 -18.04 -11.43
CA ARG A 9 1.91 -18.24 -12.30
C ARG A 9 2.62 -16.89 -12.49
N LEU A 10 3.88 -16.81 -12.14
CA LEU A 10 4.79 -15.71 -12.45
C LEU A 10 5.10 -15.72 -13.94
N GLU A 11 4.64 -14.73 -14.69
CA GLU A 11 5.23 -14.38 -15.97
C GLU A 11 6.21 -13.23 -15.78
N LYS A 12 7.49 -13.43 -16.17
CA LYS A 12 8.38 -12.33 -16.44
C LYS A 12 7.66 -11.53 -17.52
N ALA A 13 6.91 -10.52 -17.12
CA ALA A 13 6.46 -9.53 -18.07
C ALA A 13 7.75 -8.89 -18.55
N GLU A 14 8.29 -9.37 -19.67
CA GLU A 14 9.24 -8.60 -20.43
C GLU A 14 8.53 -7.29 -20.72
N LEU A 15 9.20 -6.19 -20.37
CA LEU A 15 8.71 -4.84 -20.63
C LEU A 15 8.40 -4.77 -22.14
N ASN A 16 7.13 -4.65 -22.47
CA ASN A 16 6.73 -4.53 -23.88
C ASN A 16 6.98 -3.10 -24.40
N ASP A 17 6.94 -2.92 -25.71
CA ASP A 17 7.21 -1.63 -26.34
C ASP A 17 6.22 -0.54 -25.91
N GLU A 18 4.97 -0.89 -25.59
CA GLU A 18 3.95 0.04 -25.12
C GLU A 18 4.29 0.55 -23.71
N GLU A 19 4.68 -0.34 -22.80
CA GLU A 19 5.10 0.06 -21.45
C GLU A 19 6.38 0.88 -21.46
N LEU A 20 7.35 0.50 -22.33
CA LEU A 20 8.56 1.28 -22.52
C LEU A 20 8.25 2.68 -23.07
N ALA A 21 7.28 2.80 -23.97
CA ALA A 21 6.83 4.10 -24.47
C ALA A 21 6.21 4.96 -23.35
N LEU A 22 5.42 4.37 -22.41
CA LEU A 22 4.88 5.09 -21.24
C LEU A 22 6.00 5.60 -20.32
N ILE A 23 7.03 4.78 -20.07
CA ILE A 23 8.21 5.19 -19.30
C ILE A 23 8.92 6.35 -20.01
N ASN A 24 9.16 6.22 -21.31
CA ASN A 24 9.90 7.20 -22.09
C ASN A 24 9.19 8.54 -22.28
N ARG A 25 7.89 8.65 -22.02
CA ARG A 25 7.19 9.93 -21.90
C ARG A 25 7.63 10.76 -20.68
N GLN A 26 8.26 10.13 -19.69
CA GLN A 26 8.69 10.78 -18.45
C GLN A 26 10.21 11.02 -18.41
N THR A 27 10.95 10.59 -19.41
CA THR A 27 12.42 10.68 -19.46
C THR A 27 12.87 11.73 -20.47
N LEU A 28 14.02 12.37 -20.20
CA LEU A 28 14.61 13.37 -21.11
C LEU A 28 15.29 12.73 -22.34
N ARG A 29 15.70 11.45 -22.23
CA ARG A 29 16.19 10.65 -23.32
C ARG A 29 15.48 9.31 -23.36
N PRO A 30 15.31 8.68 -24.50
CA PRO A 30 14.78 7.33 -24.54
C PRO A 30 15.68 6.35 -23.76
N LEU A 31 15.05 5.53 -22.94
CA LEU A 31 15.67 4.38 -22.26
C LEU A 31 15.31 3.11 -23.01
N THR A 32 16.20 2.12 -22.96
CA THR A 32 15.97 0.77 -23.48
C THR A 32 15.41 -0.13 -22.37
N ALA A 33 14.80 -1.25 -22.74
CA ALA A 33 14.30 -2.24 -21.78
C ALA A 33 15.40 -2.77 -20.83
N GLY A 34 16.65 -2.86 -21.31
CA GLY A 34 17.79 -3.29 -20.50
C GLY A 34 18.25 -2.26 -19.46
N GLU A 35 17.95 -0.98 -19.65
CA GLU A 35 18.33 0.12 -18.76
C GLU A 35 17.35 0.31 -17.61
N VAL A 36 16.18 -0.33 -17.63
CA VAL A 36 15.14 -0.16 -16.59
C VAL A 36 14.82 -1.47 -15.89
N PHE A 37 14.49 -1.36 -14.63
CA PHE A 37 13.83 -2.37 -13.81
C PHE A 37 12.40 -1.93 -13.57
N THR A 38 11.44 -2.80 -13.85
CA THR A 38 10.01 -2.52 -13.61
C THR A 38 9.46 -3.44 -12.52
N PHE A 39 8.56 -2.91 -11.72
CA PHE A 39 7.89 -3.65 -10.66
C PHE A 39 6.49 -3.11 -10.45
N ARG A 40 5.64 -3.89 -9.79
CA ARG A 40 4.25 -3.55 -9.51
C ARG A 40 4.06 -3.46 -8.01
N LEU A 41 3.31 -2.46 -7.58
CA LEU A 41 2.90 -2.26 -6.20
C LEU A 41 1.37 -2.40 -6.10
N ALA A 42 0.89 -3.29 -5.24
CA ALA A 42 -0.46 -3.20 -4.69
C ALA A 42 -0.42 -2.09 -3.65
N ALA A 43 -0.83 -0.89 -4.02
CA ALA A 43 -0.59 0.30 -3.22
C ALA A 43 -1.55 0.41 -2.04
N CYS A 44 -2.81 0.10 -2.27
CA CYS A 44 -3.90 0.06 -1.28
C CYS A 44 -5.13 -0.62 -1.89
N ASP A 45 -6.16 -0.84 -1.08
CA ASP A 45 -7.43 -1.41 -1.51
C ASP A 45 -8.63 -0.73 -0.80
N ASN A 46 -9.84 -1.27 -1.02
CA ASN A 46 -11.07 -0.77 -0.42
C ASN A 46 -11.44 -1.48 0.89
N GLN A 47 -10.51 -2.19 1.54
CA GLN A 47 -10.73 -2.77 2.86
C GLN A 47 -10.37 -1.76 3.95
N VAL A 48 -10.96 -1.94 5.14
CA VAL A 48 -10.62 -1.14 6.31
C VAL A 48 -9.23 -1.53 6.80
N ASP A 49 -8.35 -0.55 6.93
CA ASP A 49 -6.97 -0.73 7.35
C ASP A 49 -6.80 -0.69 8.89
N ARG A 50 -5.53 -0.68 9.34
CA ARG A 50 -5.17 -0.66 10.77
C ARG A 50 -5.53 0.65 11.46
N ASP A 51 -5.66 1.73 10.70
CA ASP A 51 -6.03 3.05 11.19
C ASP A 51 -7.56 3.26 11.16
N PHE A 52 -8.33 2.19 10.86
CA PHE A 52 -9.77 2.23 10.65
C PHE A 52 -10.17 3.22 9.57
N GLU A 53 -9.44 3.21 8.47
CA GLU A 53 -9.70 3.99 7.26
C GLU A 53 -9.84 3.05 6.08
N ARG A 54 -10.60 3.47 5.06
CA ARG A 54 -10.64 2.76 3.78
C ARG A 54 -10.86 3.73 2.63
N PHE A 55 -10.28 3.43 1.49
CA PHE A 55 -10.54 4.18 0.27
C PHE A 55 -11.86 3.74 -0.38
N THR A 56 -12.66 4.71 -0.86
CA THR A 56 -13.80 4.39 -1.72
C THR A 56 -13.29 3.93 -3.10
N GLU A 57 -14.12 3.15 -3.83
CA GLU A 57 -13.75 2.70 -5.18
C GLU A 57 -13.49 3.87 -6.13
N ALA A 58 -14.27 4.95 -6.01
CA ALA A 58 -14.09 6.16 -6.78
C ALA A 58 -12.72 6.83 -6.48
N THR A 59 -12.31 6.82 -5.21
CA THR A 59 -11.01 7.34 -4.81
C THR A 59 -9.87 6.49 -5.37
N LEU A 60 -9.97 5.17 -5.36
CA LEU A 60 -8.97 4.29 -5.98
C LEU A 60 -8.83 4.57 -7.48
N ALA A 61 -9.94 4.83 -8.18
CA ALA A 61 -9.90 5.18 -9.60
C ALA A 61 -9.20 6.55 -9.83
N GLU A 62 -9.51 7.58 -9.02
CA GLU A 62 -8.81 8.87 -9.07
C GLU A 62 -7.30 8.70 -8.78
N MET A 63 -6.94 7.85 -7.80
CA MET A 63 -5.54 7.57 -7.45
C MET A 63 -4.79 6.92 -8.60
N ALA A 64 -5.41 5.98 -9.32
CA ALA A 64 -4.78 5.31 -10.46
C ALA A 64 -4.29 6.29 -11.53
N GLU A 65 -5.00 7.39 -11.72
CA GLU A 65 -4.60 8.45 -12.65
C GLU A 65 -3.60 9.42 -12.03
N ARG A 66 -3.86 9.88 -10.81
CA ARG A 66 -3.09 10.95 -10.17
C ARG A 66 -1.71 10.52 -9.70
N PHE A 67 -1.49 9.24 -9.45
CA PHE A 67 -0.17 8.72 -9.06
C PHE A 67 0.79 8.56 -10.24
N VAL A 68 0.31 8.58 -11.49
CA VAL A 68 1.19 8.52 -12.67
C VAL A 68 2.13 9.74 -12.69
N GLY A 69 3.42 9.48 -12.78
CA GLY A 69 4.47 10.50 -12.74
C GLY A 69 4.97 10.82 -11.33
N LEU A 70 4.36 10.31 -10.25
CA LEU A 70 4.84 10.56 -8.90
C LEU A 70 6.07 9.72 -8.53
N PRO A 71 6.89 10.21 -7.58
CA PRO A 71 8.07 9.50 -7.12
C PRO A 71 7.73 8.29 -6.26
N VAL A 72 8.58 7.27 -6.32
CA VAL A 72 8.67 6.22 -5.31
C VAL A 72 9.81 6.56 -4.37
N LEU A 73 9.48 6.79 -3.10
CA LEU A 73 10.43 7.15 -2.05
C LEU A 73 10.75 5.93 -1.15
N ARG A 74 11.48 6.18 -0.10
CA ARG A 74 11.71 5.25 1.03
C ARG A 74 11.33 5.94 2.33
N ASP A 75 10.53 5.24 3.15
CA ASP A 75 10.16 5.65 4.52
C ASP A 75 9.49 7.04 4.60
N HIS A 76 8.69 7.41 3.59
CA HIS A 76 8.04 8.73 3.49
C HIS A 76 8.99 9.93 3.66
N ARG A 77 10.28 9.74 3.38
CA ARG A 77 11.29 10.80 3.48
C ARG A 77 11.32 11.62 2.20
N TRP A 78 10.89 12.85 2.29
CA TRP A 78 10.83 13.80 1.18
C TRP A 78 12.22 14.38 0.89
N SER A 79 13.07 13.56 0.30
CA SER A 79 14.44 13.89 -0.09
C SER A 79 14.72 13.33 -1.48
N SER A 80 15.50 14.07 -2.27
CA SER A 80 15.98 13.59 -3.56
C SER A 80 16.84 12.31 -3.45
N GLU A 81 17.51 12.11 -2.32
CA GLU A 81 18.32 10.92 -2.04
C GLU A 81 17.48 9.64 -1.83
N THR A 82 16.22 9.81 -1.40
CA THR A 82 15.30 8.68 -1.16
C THR A 82 14.41 8.39 -2.35
N GLN A 83 14.43 9.24 -3.38
CA GLN A 83 13.68 9.03 -4.61
C GLN A 83 14.38 7.98 -5.48
N THR A 84 13.81 6.77 -5.53
CA THR A 84 14.46 5.61 -6.16
C THR A 84 13.82 5.17 -7.47
N ALA A 85 12.51 5.44 -7.62
CA ALA A 85 11.75 5.01 -8.79
C ALA A 85 10.62 6.02 -9.09
N ARG A 86 9.86 5.76 -10.15
CA ARG A 86 8.72 6.58 -10.56
C ARG A 86 7.57 5.72 -11.08
N VAL A 87 6.35 6.14 -10.81
CA VAL A 87 5.14 5.50 -11.31
C VAL A 87 4.95 5.86 -12.78
N TYR A 88 4.79 4.86 -13.67
CA TYR A 88 4.53 5.11 -15.10
C TYR A 88 3.11 4.74 -15.52
N ALA A 89 2.40 3.93 -14.74
CA ALA A 89 1.00 3.61 -14.98
C ALA A 89 0.29 3.20 -13.68
N GLY A 90 -1.02 3.40 -13.63
CA GLY A 90 -1.89 2.97 -12.54
C GLY A 90 -3.16 2.32 -13.08
N SER A 91 -3.71 1.37 -12.32
CA SER A 91 -4.98 0.69 -12.61
C SER A 91 -5.64 0.22 -11.33
N VAL A 92 -6.97 0.07 -11.36
CA VAL A 92 -7.70 -0.64 -10.31
C VAL A 92 -7.95 -2.07 -10.77
N GLU A 93 -7.57 -3.04 -9.96
CA GLU A 93 -7.74 -4.46 -10.24
C GLU A 93 -8.69 -5.09 -9.23
N SER A 94 -9.65 -5.90 -9.71
CA SER A 94 -10.58 -6.63 -8.84
C SER A 94 -10.00 -7.98 -8.46
N SER A 95 -10.05 -8.29 -7.17
CA SER A 95 -9.84 -9.65 -6.67
C SER A 95 -11.16 -10.45 -6.74
N GLY A 96 -11.07 -11.77 -6.81
CA GLY A 96 -12.26 -12.63 -6.95
C GLY A 96 -13.22 -12.61 -5.75
N ASP A 97 -12.84 -11.98 -4.64
CA ASP A 97 -13.62 -11.78 -3.41
C ASP A 97 -14.35 -10.42 -3.36
N GLY A 98 -14.27 -9.61 -4.43
CA GLY A 98 -14.87 -8.28 -4.50
C GLY A 98 -13.97 -7.15 -4.02
N THR A 99 -12.77 -7.43 -3.53
CA THR A 99 -11.78 -6.40 -3.18
C THR A 99 -11.30 -5.66 -4.43
N GLN A 100 -11.35 -4.33 -4.40
CA GLN A 100 -10.78 -3.46 -5.41
C GLN A 100 -9.43 -2.95 -4.93
N ARG A 101 -8.39 -3.15 -5.73
CA ARG A 101 -7.01 -2.84 -5.37
C ARG A 101 -6.39 -1.86 -6.37
N LEU A 102 -5.79 -0.80 -5.85
CA LEU A 102 -4.94 0.08 -6.66
C LEU A 102 -3.61 -0.61 -6.96
N VAL A 103 -3.30 -0.77 -8.23
CA VAL A 103 -2.02 -1.31 -8.70
C VAL A 103 -1.26 -0.24 -9.44
N LEU A 104 -0.07 0.12 -8.93
CA LEU A 104 0.84 1.06 -9.55
C LEU A 104 2.01 0.33 -10.20
N ARG A 105 2.30 0.66 -11.45
CA ARG A 105 3.46 0.15 -12.19
C ARG A 105 4.58 1.18 -12.13
N CYS A 106 5.73 0.73 -11.64
CA CYS A 106 6.87 1.59 -11.33
C CYS A 106 8.09 1.17 -12.14
N TYR A 107 8.94 2.14 -12.47
CA TYR A 107 10.24 1.86 -13.07
C TYR A 107 11.37 2.52 -12.28
N MET A 108 12.53 1.90 -12.33
CA MET A 108 13.78 2.33 -11.73
C MET A 108 14.92 2.15 -12.74
N PRO A 109 15.79 3.14 -12.98
CA PRO A 109 16.93 2.95 -13.84
C PRO A 109 17.90 1.95 -13.21
N ARG A 110 18.51 1.07 -14.02
CA ARG A 110 19.56 0.14 -13.57
C ARG A 110 20.88 0.87 -13.51
N THR A 111 21.29 1.24 -12.31
CA THR A 111 22.57 1.91 -12.02
C THR A 111 23.26 1.22 -10.84
N GLU A 112 24.52 1.56 -10.56
CA GLU A 112 25.23 1.06 -9.38
C GLU A 112 24.52 1.45 -8.08
N GLN A 113 23.90 2.64 -8.03
CA GLN A 113 23.17 3.13 -6.84
C GLN A 113 21.82 2.43 -6.64
N THR A 114 21.15 1.99 -7.70
CA THR A 114 19.86 1.30 -7.63
C THR A 114 19.99 -0.23 -7.55
N ALA A 115 21.13 -0.80 -7.93
CA ALA A 115 21.33 -2.25 -7.91
C ALA A 115 21.05 -2.91 -6.55
N PRO A 116 21.46 -2.36 -5.39
CA PRO A 116 21.12 -2.93 -4.09
C PRO A 116 19.63 -2.89 -3.77
N ILE A 117 18.93 -1.84 -4.22
CA ILE A 117 17.48 -1.68 -4.01
C ILE A 117 16.73 -2.68 -4.87
N ILE A 118 17.13 -2.83 -6.13
CA ILE A 118 16.57 -3.83 -7.06
C ILE A 118 16.73 -5.24 -6.48
N ALA A 119 17.92 -5.59 -6.00
CA ALA A 119 18.19 -6.88 -5.38
C ALA A 119 17.33 -7.11 -4.14
N ALA A 120 17.10 -6.09 -3.31
CA ALA A 120 16.25 -6.17 -2.14
C ALA A 120 14.75 -6.35 -2.49
N ILE A 121 14.28 -5.71 -3.58
CA ILE A 121 12.91 -5.92 -4.10
C ILE A 121 12.78 -7.34 -4.69
N GLU A 122 13.72 -7.77 -5.53
CA GLU A 122 13.69 -9.09 -6.17
C GLU A 122 13.78 -10.24 -5.17
N SER A 123 14.52 -10.05 -4.07
CA SER A 123 14.62 -11.03 -2.99
C SER A 123 13.46 -10.99 -2.00
N GLY A 124 12.54 -10.00 -2.11
CA GLY A 124 11.40 -9.84 -1.22
C GLY A 124 11.74 -9.23 0.15
N ILE A 125 12.93 -8.63 0.30
CA ILE A 125 13.31 -7.89 1.52
C ILE A 125 12.61 -6.53 1.58
N LEU A 126 12.56 -5.81 0.44
CA LEU A 126 11.75 -4.59 0.30
C LEU A 126 10.50 -4.93 -0.50
N ARG A 127 9.39 -5.14 0.19
CA ARG A 127 8.14 -5.53 -0.47
C ARG A 127 6.93 -4.72 -0.02
N GLU A 128 6.97 -4.10 1.16
CA GLU A 128 5.86 -3.31 1.70
C GLU A 128 5.87 -1.89 1.12
N CYS A 129 4.68 -1.32 0.91
CA CYS A 129 4.54 0.05 0.44
C CYS A 129 3.39 0.78 1.15
N SER A 130 3.45 2.11 1.11
CA SER A 130 2.41 2.99 1.64
C SER A 130 2.29 4.23 0.75
N VAL A 131 1.08 4.79 0.64
CA VAL A 131 0.77 5.95 -0.19
C VAL A 131 0.75 7.23 0.63
N GLY A 132 1.30 8.32 0.06
CA GLY A 132 1.20 9.66 0.61
C GLY A 132 0.24 10.51 -0.23
N LEU A 133 -0.92 10.88 0.35
CA LEU A 133 -1.93 11.71 -0.32
C LEU A 133 -2.75 12.52 0.68
N ALA A 134 -3.48 13.52 0.17
CA ALA A 134 -4.56 14.18 0.88
C ALA A 134 -5.89 13.83 0.21
N VAL A 135 -6.91 13.52 1.01
CA VAL A 135 -8.27 13.26 0.54
C VAL A 135 -9.17 14.48 0.71
N LYS A 136 -10.20 14.60 -0.13
CA LYS A 136 -11.18 15.69 -0.06
C LYS A 136 -12.09 15.54 1.15
N ARG A 137 -12.55 14.32 1.45
CA ARG A 137 -13.48 14.00 2.52
C ARG A 137 -13.03 12.78 3.30
N ALA A 138 -13.33 12.77 4.59
CA ALA A 138 -13.20 11.61 5.47
C ALA A 138 -14.58 11.39 6.13
N LEU A 139 -15.37 10.47 5.61
CA LEU A 139 -16.76 10.28 5.97
C LEU A 139 -16.89 9.22 7.05
N CYS A 140 -17.53 9.56 8.17
CA CYS A 140 -17.80 8.62 9.24
C CYS A 140 -18.77 7.51 8.75
N SER A 141 -18.38 6.25 8.85
CA SER A 141 -19.20 5.10 8.43
C SER A 141 -20.49 4.91 9.21
N ILE A 142 -20.61 5.55 10.40
CA ILE A 142 -21.81 5.45 11.27
C ILE A 142 -22.84 6.52 10.91
N CYS A 143 -22.44 7.78 10.74
CA CYS A 143 -23.38 8.90 10.54
C CYS A 143 -23.17 9.70 9.26
N GLY A 144 -22.16 9.39 8.45
CA GLY A 144 -21.88 10.08 7.18
C GLY A 144 -21.26 11.49 7.33
N ALA A 145 -20.99 11.96 8.55
CA ALA A 145 -20.39 13.28 8.76
C ALA A 145 -18.97 13.34 8.16
N ASN A 146 -18.66 14.42 7.43
CA ASN A 146 -17.32 14.68 6.94
C ASN A 146 -16.45 15.25 8.07
N GLN A 147 -15.53 14.46 8.56
CA GLN A 147 -14.64 14.83 9.68
C GLN A 147 -13.72 16.01 9.40
N ARG A 148 -13.54 16.37 8.13
CA ARG A 148 -12.77 17.56 7.74
C ARG A 148 -13.55 18.87 7.90
N GLU A 149 -14.87 18.80 8.01
CA GLU A 149 -15.76 19.95 8.15
C GLU A 149 -16.42 20.01 9.51
N THR A 150 -16.90 18.86 9.99
CA THR A 150 -17.67 18.79 11.23
C THR A 150 -17.33 17.51 11.99
N LEU A 151 -16.78 17.67 13.18
CA LEU A 151 -16.50 16.53 14.06
C LEU A 151 -17.82 15.89 14.53
N CYS A 152 -17.91 14.59 14.42
CA CYS A 152 -18.99 13.82 15.05
C CYS A 152 -18.50 13.12 16.33
N LYS A 153 -19.41 12.57 17.09
CA LYS A 153 -19.10 11.86 18.34
C LYS A 153 -18.57 10.43 18.16
N HIS A 154 -18.55 9.91 16.93
CA HIS A 154 -18.12 8.55 16.66
C HIS A 154 -16.59 8.52 16.52
N ILE A 155 -15.98 7.57 17.22
CA ILE A 155 -14.53 7.38 17.27
C ILE A 155 -14.16 6.15 16.44
N GLN A 156 -13.15 6.28 15.59
CA GLN A 156 -12.59 5.17 14.79
C GLN A 156 -12.20 4.00 15.70
N GLY A 157 -12.53 2.79 15.27
CA GLY A 157 -12.24 1.56 16.00
C GLY A 157 -13.25 1.22 17.09
N LEU A 158 -14.15 2.14 17.50
CA LEU A 158 -15.21 1.82 18.47
C LEU A 158 -16.46 1.29 17.77
N GLU A 159 -17.18 0.42 18.49
CA GLU A 159 -18.42 -0.19 18.01
C GLU A 159 -19.65 0.67 18.36
N TYR A 160 -20.55 0.83 17.38
CA TYR A 160 -21.84 1.52 17.50
C TYR A 160 -22.93 0.67 16.83
N ASP A 161 -23.87 0.18 17.59
CA ASP A 161 -24.99 -0.65 17.12
C ASP A 161 -24.51 -1.86 16.27
N GLY A 162 -23.45 -2.56 16.71
CA GLY A 162 -22.89 -3.74 16.06
C GLY A 162 -22.01 -3.41 14.85
N ARG A 163 -21.64 -2.14 14.61
CA ARG A 163 -20.77 -1.70 13.54
C ARG A 163 -19.54 -1.00 14.08
N VAL A 164 -18.36 -1.43 13.69
CA VAL A 164 -17.09 -0.76 14.02
C VAL A 164 -16.99 0.52 13.17
N CYS A 165 -16.77 1.66 13.84
CA CYS A 165 -16.61 2.95 13.17
C CYS A 165 -15.30 3.00 12.41
N HIS A 166 -15.36 3.37 11.13
CA HIS A 166 -14.21 3.68 10.29
C HIS A 166 -14.49 4.94 9.47
N MET A 167 -13.45 5.46 8.81
CA MET A 167 -13.59 6.61 7.91
C MET A 167 -13.48 6.15 6.46
N ASP A 168 -14.48 6.50 5.66
CA ASP A 168 -14.41 6.36 4.21
C ASP A 168 -13.65 7.56 3.63
N LEU A 169 -12.47 7.31 3.10
CA LEU A 169 -11.61 8.31 2.46
C LEU A 169 -12.09 8.52 1.02
N ASP A 170 -12.63 9.71 0.74
CA ASP A 170 -13.33 9.97 -0.49
C ASP A 170 -12.77 11.17 -1.26
N GLY A 171 -12.42 10.94 -2.52
CA GLY A 171 -11.83 11.86 -3.48
C GLY A 171 -10.39 12.27 -3.14
N VAL A 172 -9.54 12.37 -4.14
CA VAL A 172 -8.14 12.80 -4.00
C VAL A 172 -8.06 14.32 -4.07
N ALA A 173 -7.68 14.97 -2.96
CA ALA A 173 -7.38 16.41 -2.96
C ALA A 173 -6.00 16.65 -3.59
N ASP A 174 -4.98 15.93 -3.12
CA ASP A 174 -3.62 15.97 -3.66
C ASP A 174 -2.94 14.61 -3.49
N ALA A 175 -1.99 14.29 -4.38
CA ALA A 175 -1.22 13.05 -4.35
C ALA A 175 0.27 13.40 -4.38
N TYR A 176 1.05 12.82 -3.47
CA TYR A 176 2.43 13.25 -3.23
C TYR A 176 3.46 12.23 -3.66
N GLU A 177 3.32 10.99 -3.20
CA GLU A 177 4.30 9.94 -3.42
C GLU A 177 3.75 8.55 -3.05
N ILE A 178 4.50 7.52 -3.39
CA ILE A 178 4.38 6.19 -2.80
C ILE A 178 5.74 5.80 -2.22
N SER A 179 5.77 5.20 -1.03
CA SER A 179 7.02 4.80 -0.38
C SER A 179 7.12 3.29 -0.20
N LEU A 180 8.33 2.77 -0.38
CA LEU A 180 8.70 1.47 0.18
C LEU A 180 8.95 1.68 1.67
N VAL A 181 8.28 0.91 2.52
CA VAL A 181 8.27 1.06 3.99
C VAL A 181 8.49 -0.27 4.69
N ALA A 182 8.86 -0.22 5.98
CA ALA A 182 8.99 -1.44 6.79
C ALA A 182 7.62 -1.98 7.25
N VAL A 183 6.66 -1.09 7.56
CA VAL A 183 5.31 -1.46 8.01
C VAL A 183 4.29 -0.56 7.32
N PRO A 184 3.39 -1.09 6.48
CA PRO A 184 2.34 -0.32 5.83
C PRO A 184 1.12 -0.18 6.74
N ALA A 185 0.29 0.87 6.50
CA ALA A 185 -1.03 1.00 7.14
C ALA A 185 -1.97 -0.13 6.71
N GLN A 186 -2.02 -0.44 5.40
CA GLN A 186 -2.75 -1.59 4.89
C GLN A 186 -1.87 -2.84 4.87
N PRO A 187 -2.27 -3.94 5.53
CA PRO A 187 -1.47 -5.16 5.64
C PRO A 187 -1.07 -5.79 4.30
N GLU A 188 -1.94 -5.67 3.29
CA GLU A 188 -1.75 -6.23 1.96
C GLU A 188 -1.02 -5.29 0.97
N ALA A 189 -0.64 -4.08 1.42
CA ALA A 189 0.07 -3.13 0.56
C ALA A 189 1.53 -3.54 0.37
N GLY A 190 1.93 -3.78 -0.87
CA GLY A 190 3.31 -4.20 -1.16
C GLY A 190 3.59 -4.51 -2.62
N VAL A 191 4.80 -4.96 -2.86
CA VAL A 191 5.26 -5.42 -4.17
C VAL A 191 4.50 -6.69 -4.53
N ILE A 192 3.74 -6.62 -5.61
CA ILE A 192 3.02 -7.77 -6.12
C ILE A 192 4.03 -8.63 -6.89
N LYS A 193 4.17 -9.88 -6.45
CA LYS A 193 4.84 -10.89 -7.26
C LYS A 193 4.04 -11.02 -8.54
N SER A 194 4.63 -10.67 -9.68
CA SER A 194 4.05 -11.05 -10.96
C SER A 194 3.95 -12.58 -10.95
N LYS A 195 2.87 -13.13 -11.49
CA LYS A 195 2.38 -14.53 -11.34
C LYS A 195 3.37 -15.64 -11.72
N ARG A 196 4.59 -15.74 -11.14
CA ARG A 196 5.60 -16.70 -11.60
C ARG A 196 6.29 -17.63 -10.60
N TYR A 197 5.93 -17.63 -9.32
CA TYR A 197 6.41 -18.70 -8.44
C TYR A 197 5.24 -19.44 -7.82
N GLY A 198 5.09 -20.71 -8.20
CA GLY A 198 4.39 -21.70 -7.42
C GLY A 198 5.10 -21.87 -6.07
N GLY A 199 4.90 -20.94 -5.17
CA GLY A 199 5.27 -21.02 -3.78
C GLY A 199 3.99 -21.28 -3.01
N GLN A 200 3.95 -22.35 -2.22
CA GLN A 200 2.93 -22.55 -1.23
C GLN A 200 2.79 -21.28 -0.40
N GLU A 201 1.58 -20.75 -0.29
CA GLU A 201 1.28 -19.78 0.75
C GLU A 201 1.72 -20.37 2.08
N PRO A 202 2.40 -19.61 2.96
CA PRO A 202 2.59 -20.06 4.32
C PRO A 202 1.20 -20.37 4.90
N PRO A 203 1.05 -21.45 5.69
CA PRO A 203 -0.22 -21.75 6.32
C PRO A 203 -0.67 -20.51 7.11
N PRO A 204 -1.98 -20.21 7.17
CA PRO A 204 -2.48 -19.10 7.95
C PRO A 204 -1.98 -19.28 9.39
N GLU A 205 -1.31 -18.26 9.92
CA GLU A 205 -0.87 -18.25 11.30
C GLU A 205 -2.11 -18.46 12.16
N SER A 206 -2.19 -19.62 12.79
CA SER A 206 -3.22 -19.92 13.76
C SER A 206 -2.96 -19.03 14.98
N HIS A 207 -3.69 -17.93 15.09
CA HIS A 207 -3.77 -17.21 16.35
C HIS A 207 -4.29 -18.18 17.41
N PRO A 208 -3.60 -18.38 18.52
CA PRO A 208 -4.13 -19.20 19.60
C PRO A 208 -5.39 -18.53 20.13
N SER A 209 -6.53 -19.19 19.91
CA SER A 209 -7.80 -18.81 20.47
C SER A 209 -7.74 -18.90 22.00
N GLY A 210 -7.97 -17.76 22.66
CA GLY A 210 -8.61 -17.67 23.97
C GLY A 210 -7.96 -18.39 25.13
N GLY A 211 -7.03 -17.73 25.83
CA GLY A 211 -6.80 -17.92 27.25
C GLY A 211 -7.56 -16.85 28.03
N ALA A 212 -8.30 -17.25 29.07
CA ALA A 212 -9.04 -16.37 29.95
C ALA A 212 -8.15 -15.29 30.61
N PRO A 213 -8.69 -14.12 31.02
CA PRO A 213 -7.90 -13.02 31.59
C PRO A 213 -7.39 -13.42 32.98
N GLY A 214 -6.08 -13.54 33.09
CA GLY A 214 -5.37 -13.75 34.36
C GLY A 214 -4.15 -12.83 34.37
N GLU A 215 -4.24 -11.80 35.20
CA GLU A 215 -3.20 -11.05 35.90
C GLU A 215 -1.76 -11.09 35.34
N ASP A 216 -1.37 -10.08 34.59
CA ASP A 216 -0.15 -9.26 34.76
C ASP A 216 0.07 -8.32 33.56
N THR A 217 -0.63 -7.17 33.52
CA THR A 217 -0.46 -6.16 32.46
C THR A 217 0.46 -5.01 32.86
N ALA A 218 1.05 -5.02 34.06
CA ALA A 218 1.85 -3.92 34.59
C ALA A 218 3.08 -3.57 33.73
N TRP A 219 3.68 -4.54 33.03
CA TRP A 219 4.83 -4.29 32.17
C TRP A 219 4.45 -3.67 30.80
N GLN A 220 3.20 -3.88 30.34
CA GLN A 220 2.69 -3.29 29.08
C GLN A 220 2.42 -1.80 29.23
N ASP A 221 1.89 -1.38 30.40
CA ASP A 221 1.63 0.01 30.70
C ASP A 221 2.94 0.80 30.89
N GLU A 222 3.96 0.18 31.46
CA GLU A 222 5.29 0.79 31.64
C GLU A 222 6.02 0.98 30.31
N ALA A 223 5.91 0.02 29.38
CA ALA A 223 6.49 0.12 28.03
C ALA A 223 5.79 1.18 27.16
N LEU A 224 4.48 1.35 27.29
CA LEU A 224 3.72 2.41 26.60
C LEU A 224 4.08 3.81 27.13
N LEU A 225 4.29 3.95 28.45
CA LEU A 225 4.72 5.21 29.07
C LEU A 225 6.16 5.61 28.67
N GLU A 226 7.06 4.66 28.44
CA GLU A 226 8.42 4.95 27.95
C GLU A 226 8.42 5.35 26.47
N LEU A 227 7.55 4.75 25.64
CA LEU A 227 7.41 5.14 24.23
C LEU A 227 6.85 6.56 24.07
N GLU A 228 5.94 7.00 24.94
CA GLU A 228 5.42 8.37 24.93
C GLU A 228 6.45 9.41 25.39
N LYS A 229 7.34 9.06 26.31
CA LYS A 229 8.40 9.97 26.79
C LYS A 229 9.52 10.23 25.77
N ASN A 230 9.72 9.35 24.80
CA ASN A 230 10.75 9.46 23.77
C ASN A 230 10.24 9.99 22.42
N ARG A 231 9.04 10.55 22.40
CA ARG A 231 8.42 11.17 21.22
C ARG A 231 8.73 12.68 21.19
N PHE A 232 10.03 13.02 20.87
CA PHE A 232 10.43 14.35 20.41
C PHE A 232 11.55 14.23 19.38
#